data_a1af600d9d129d73afc09171a2763c38
#
_entry.id   a1af600d9d129d73afc09171a2763c38
#
_cell.length_a   1.000
_cell.length_b   1.000
_cell.length_c   1.000
_cell.angle_alpha   90.00
_cell.angle_beta   90.00
_cell.angle_gamma   90.00
#
_symmetry.space_group_name_H-M   'P 1'
#
loop_
_entity.id
_entity.type
_entity.pdbx_description
1 polymer ?
#
loop_
_entity_poly.entity_id
_entity_poly.type
_entity_poly.pdbx_seq_one_letter_code
_entity_poly.pdbx_strand_id
1 'polypeptide(L)'
;DIKKMYEELLGYIRSVKNPYLQKLLSGYFVENAAFAKAFQFHSAAKTVHHGFVGGLLEHTLSVVKLCDYYAGYYKTLNRDLLLTAAMFHDIGKMQELSRFPENDYTDDGQLLGHIMIGTEMISERIRQIPDFPPRLASELKHCILAHHGELEYGSPKKPALAEALALSFADNVDAKMETIREIFTNVPENSVEWQGFNRLLDSNIRRSSLK
;
A
#
# COMPACT_ATOMS: atom_id res chain seq x y z
N ASP A 1 1.90 7.86 15.53
CA ASP A 1 2.66 9.10 15.32
C ASP A 1 3.05 9.24 13.86
N ILE A 2 2.35 10.12 13.15
CA ILE A 2 2.50 10.35 11.70
C ILE A 2 3.93 10.76 11.34
N LYS A 3 4.54 11.65 12.11
CA LYS A 3 5.91 12.11 11.85
C LYS A 3 6.91 10.97 11.94
N LYS A 4 6.81 10.15 12.96
CA LYS A 4 7.68 8.98 13.15
C LYS A 4 7.52 7.95 12.04
N MET A 5 6.28 7.66 11.64
CA MET A 5 6.00 6.75 10.53
C MET A 5 6.58 7.28 9.20
N TYR A 6 6.48 8.58 8.96
CA TYR A 6 7.01 9.17 7.74
C TYR A 6 8.54 9.14 7.70
N GLU A 7 9.21 9.44 8.80
CA GLU A 7 10.68 9.31 8.91
C GLU A 7 11.14 7.87 8.67
N GLU A 8 10.39 6.89 9.16
CA GLU A 8 10.66 5.47 8.90
C GLU A 8 10.51 5.14 7.41
N LEU A 9 9.44 5.63 6.76
CA LEU A 9 9.26 5.48 5.30
C LEU A 9 10.41 6.10 4.51
N LEU A 10 10.86 7.30 4.89
CA LEU A 10 12.04 7.95 4.29
C LEU A 10 13.31 7.11 4.46
N GLY A 11 13.44 6.40 5.57
CA GLY A 11 14.52 5.43 5.79
C GLY A 11 14.53 4.32 4.74
N TYR A 12 13.37 3.75 4.44
CA TYR A 12 13.22 2.74 3.38
C TYR A 12 13.53 3.33 2.00
N ILE A 13 13.07 4.54 1.69
CA ILE A 13 13.36 5.23 0.43
C ILE A 13 14.88 5.37 0.26
N ARG A 14 15.59 5.83 1.28
CA ARG A 14 17.06 5.95 1.25
C ARG A 14 17.77 4.61 1.08
N SER A 15 17.16 3.51 1.46
CA SER A 15 17.72 2.17 1.35
C SER A 15 17.64 1.57 -0.06
N VAL A 16 16.82 2.12 -0.95
CA VAL A 16 16.69 1.69 -2.35
C VAL A 16 17.95 2.10 -3.10
N LYS A 17 18.62 1.13 -3.73
CA LYS A 17 19.92 1.31 -4.38
C LYS A 17 19.82 1.62 -5.87
N ASN A 18 18.77 1.12 -6.54
CA ASN A 18 18.54 1.39 -7.95
C ASN A 18 18.30 2.89 -8.15
N PRO A 19 19.13 3.59 -8.95
CA PRO A 19 19.09 5.05 -9.04
C PRO A 19 17.81 5.59 -9.68
N TYR A 20 17.21 4.85 -10.59
CA TYR A 20 15.96 5.24 -11.25
C TYR A 20 14.77 5.13 -10.31
N LEU A 21 14.68 4.03 -9.57
CA LEU A 21 13.62 3.82 -8.57
C LEU A 21 13.78 4.80 -7.41
N GLN A 22 14.99 5.02 -6.95
CA GLN A 22 15.28 5.96 -5.88
C GLN A 22 14.95 7.41 -6.28
N LYS A 23 15.24 7.80 -7.52
CA LYS A 23 14.86 9.11 -8.06
C LYS A 23 13.34 9.26 -8.19
N LEU A 24 12.65 8.22 -8.63
CA LEU A 24 11.19 8.21 -8.72
C LEU A 24 10.55 8.40 -7.33
N LEU A 25 11.00 7.65 -6.32
CA LEU A 25 10.53 7.77 -4.94
C LEU A 25 10.83 9.16 -4.36
N SER A 26 12.06 9.64 -4.52
CA SER A 26 12.45 10.97 -4.03
C SER A 26 11.60 12.08 -4.63
N GLY A 27 11.25 11.96 -5.91
CA GLY A 27 10.42 12.94 -6.61
C GLY A 27 9.03 13.12 -6.02
N TYR A 28 8.46 12.08 -5.41
CA TYR A 28 7.17 12.15 -4.71
C TYR A 28 7.33 12.49 -3.23
N PHE A 29 8.15 11.74 -2.51
CA PHE A 29 8.15 11.74 -1.05
C PHE A 29 9.19 12.68 -0.43
N VAL A 30 10.14 13.22 -1.20
CA VAL A 30 11.20 14.09 -0.67
C VAL A 30 11.15 15.47 -1.33
N GLU A 31 11.18 15.54 -2.66
CA GLU A 31 11.29 16.78 -3.40
C GLU A 31 9.96 17.53 -3.52
N ASN A 32 8.83 16.81 -3.53
CA ASN A 32 7.49 17.40 -3.59
C ASN A 32 6.88 17.54 -2.18
N ALA A 33 7.22 18.63 -1.50
CA ALA A 33 6.76 18.89 -0.14
C ALA A 33 5.22 18.93 0.01
N ALA A 34 4.51 19.41 -1.02
CA ALA A 34 3.05 19.46 -1.00
C ALA A 34 2.44 18.06 -1.07
N PHE A 35 2.97 17.20 -1.95
CA PHE A 35 2.56 15.80 -2.04
C PHE A 35 2.91 15.04 -0.75
N ALA A 36 4.14 15.18 -0.29
CA ALA A 36 4.62 14.52 0.93
C ALA A 36 3.72 14.85 2.14
N LYS A 37 3.37 16.12 2.32
CA LYS A 37 2.45 16.54 3.36
C LYS A 37 1.04 15.96 3.18
N ALA A 38 0.50 16.02 1.96
CA ALA A 38 -0.83 15.48 1.68
C ALA A 38 -0.89 13.96 1.94
N PHE A 39 0.12 13.20 1.50
CA PHE A 39 0.23 11.77 1.72
C PHE A 39 0.23 11.37 3.19
N GLN A 40 0.95 12.12 4.03
CA GLN A 40 1.03 11.86 5.46
C GLN A 40 -0.32 11.90 6.18
N PHE A 41 -1.27 12.68 5.67
CA PHE A 41 -2.57 12.91 6.32
C PHE A 41 -3.74 12.28 5.55
N HIS A 42 -3.47 11.57 4.44
CA HIS A 42 -4.51 10.94 3.64
C HIS A 42 -5.04 9.66 4.27
N SER A 43 -6.31 9.32 4.00
CA SER A 43 -6.90 8.02 4.34
C SER A 43 -6.57 6.97 3.29
N ALA A 44 -6.60 5.69 3.68
CA ALA A 44 -6.51 4.58 2.75
C ALA A 44 -7.87 4.06 2.30
N ALA A 45 -8.98 4.47 2.94
CA ALA A 45 -10.33 4.03 2.61
C ALA A 45 -11.36 5.06 3.05
N LYS A 46 -12.58 4.98 2.49
CA LYS A 46 -13.71 5.82 2.90
C LYS A 46 -14.21 5.49 4.31
N THR A 47 -14.40 4.20 4.62
CA THR A 47 -15.09 3.76 5.85
C THR A 47 -14.53 2.51 6.52
N VAL A 48 -13.60 1.80 5.89
CA VAL A 48 -13.03 0.54 6.39
C VAL A 48 -11.51 0.64 6.40
N HIS A 49 -10.83 -0.23 7.13
CA HIS A 49 -9.37 -0.36 7.21
C HIS A 49 -8.58 0.92 6.83
N HIS A 50 -7.94 1.54 7.79
CA HIS A 50 -7.16 2.75 7.57
C HIS A 50 -7.97 3.96 7.03
N GLY A 51 -9.30 3.99 7.24
CA GLY A 51 -10.19 5.11 6.89
C GLY A 51 -10.07 6.34 7.81
N PHE A 52 -8.90 6.59 8.38
CA PHE A 52 -8.60 7.69 9.30
C PHE A 52 -7.42 8.53 8.79
N VAL A 53 -7.23 9.69 9.42
CA VAL A 53 -6.12 10.60 9.09
C VAL A 53 -4.78 9.90 9.28
N GLY A 54 -4.00 9.78 8.20
CA GLY A 54 -2.72 9.06 8.20
C GLY A 54 -2.83 7.57 7.88
N GLY A 55 -4.04 7.07 7.60
CA GLY A 55 -4.26 5.66 7.30
C GLY A 55 -3.50 5.17 6.07
N LEU A 56 -3.39 6.00 5.01
CA LEU A 56 -2.63 5.65 3.82
C LEU A 56 -1.12 5.48 4.13
N LEU A 57 -0.56 6.35 4.93
CA LEU A 57 0.84 6.24 5.37
C LEU A 57 1.05 4.99 6.24
N GLU A 58 0.16 4.73 7.20
CA GLU A 58 0.26 3.57 8.09
C GLU A 58 0.20 2.26 7.31
N HIS A 59 -0.78 2.12 6.42
CA HIS A 59 -0.92 0.97 5.54
C HIS A 59 0.30 0.78 4.64
N THR A 60 0.70 1.83 3.92
CA THR A 60 1.88 1.78 3.04
C THR A 60 3.13 1.34 3.80
N LEU A 61 3.39 1.90 4.97
CA LEU A 61 4.56 1.55 5.79
C LEU A 61 4.50 0.09 6.26
N SER A 62 3.33 -0.39 6.67
CA SER A 62 3.11 -1.79 7.07
C SER A 62 3.41 -2.76 5.92
N VAL A 63 2.87 -2.49 4.73
CA VAL A 63 3.13 -3.29 3.52
C VAL A 63 4.62 -3.26 3.15
N VAL A 64 5.28 -2.10 3.23
CA VAL A 64 6.74 -1.97 2.99
C VAL A 64 7.55 -2.84 3.96
N LYS A 65 7.21 -2.86 5.24
CA LYS A 65 7.88 -3.71 6.26
C LYS A 65 7.74 -5.20 5.95
N LEU A 66 6.54 -5.64 5.58
CA LEU A 66 6.31 -7.03 5.17
C LEU A 66 7.12 -7.38 3.91
N CYS A 67 7.11 -6.49 2.91
CA CYS A 67 7.89 -6.67 1.69
C CYS A 67 9.40 -6.71 1.93
N ASP A 68 9.91 -5.89 2.85
CA ASP A 68 11.32 -5.90 3.25
C ASP A 68 11.70 -7.23 3.93
N TYR A 69 10.84 -7.72 4.83
CA TYR A 69 11.01 -9.04 5.42
C TYR A 69 11.02 -10.15 4.36
N TYR A 70 10.08 -10.13 3.40
CA TYR A 70 10.04 -11.12 2.32
C TYR A 70 11.32 -11.07 1.46
N ALA A 71 11.79 -9.89 1.09
CA ALA A 71 13.01 -9.73 0.31
C ALA A 71 14.28 -10.18 1.08
N GLY A 72 14.27 -10.04 2.39
CA GLY A 72 15.31 -10.57 3.27
C GLY A 72 15.35 -12.11 3.28
N TYR A 73 14.18 -12.73 3.25
CA TYR A 73 14.04 -14.19 3.32
C TYR A 73 14.13 -14.86 1.93
N TYR A 74 13.35 -14.41 0.94
CA TYR A 74 13.31 -14.97 -0.41
C TYR A 74 14.30 -14.27 -1.34
N LYS A 75 15.44 -14.93 -1.63
CA LYS A 75 16.53 -14.35 -2.42
C LYS A 75 16.23 -14.18 -3.92
N THR A 76 15.10 -14.73 -4.38
CA THR A 76 14.59 -14.52 -5.74
C THR A 76 13.94 -13.15 -5.95
N LEU A 77 13.59 -12.45 -4.87
CA LEU A 77 12.94 -11.14 -4.94
C LEU A 77 13.95 -10.02 -5.18
N ASN A 78 13.65 -9.15 -6.13
CA ASN A 78 14.34 -7.87 -6.27
C ASN A 78 13.79 -6.90 -5.22
N ARG A 79 14.57 -6.68 -4.15
CA ARG A 79 14.17 -5.83 -3.02
C ARG A 79 13.82 -4.41 -3.46
N ASP A 80 14.60 -3.80 -4.32
CA ASP A 80 14.39 -2.41 -4.72
C ASP A 80 13.10 -2.24 -5.51
N LEU A 81 12.80 -3.17 -6.42
CA LEU A 81 11.53 -3.18 -7.15
C LEU A 81 10.35 -3.42 -6.22
N LEU A 82 10.45 -4.40 -5.33
CA LEU A 82 9.38 -4.77 -4.39
C LEU A 82 9.05 -3.63 -3.42
N LEU A 83 10.06 -3.00 -2.80
CA LEU A 83 9.83 -1.87 -1.89
C LEU A 83 9.27 -0.65 -2.62
N THR A 84 9.77 -0.37 -3.82
CA THR A 84 9.23 0.74 -4.64
C THR A 84 7.77 0.49 -5.01
N ALA A 85 7.45 -0.73 -5.43
CA ALA A 85 6.07 -1.11 -5.73
C ALA A 85 5.17 -1.02 -4.49
N ALA A 86 5.65 -1.45 -3.32
CA ALA A 86 4.93 -1.34 -2.06
C ALA A 86 4.66 0.12 -1.65
N MET A 87 5.59 1.05 -1.92
CA MET A 87 5.37 2.47 -1.63
C MET A 87 4.38 3.13 -2.59
N PHE A 88 4.19 2.58 -3.77
CA PHE A 88 3.34 3.16 -4.82
C PHE A 88 2.04 2.40 -5.08
N HIS A 89 1.84 1.21 -4.53
CA HIS A 89 0.68 0.38 -4.89
C HIS A 89 -0.65 1.11 -4.74
N ASP A 90 -0.79 1.89 -3.69
CA ASP A 90 -1.97 2.65 -3.31
C ASP A 90 -1.88 4.16 -3.54
N ILE A 91 -0.85 4.64 -4.25
CA ILE A 91 -0.64 6.09 -4.45
C ILE A 91 -1.83 6.78 -5.14
N GLY A 92 -2.56 6.05 -5.96
CA GLY A 92 -3.75 6.55 -6.65
C GLY A 92 -4.88 6.96 -5.71
N LYS A 93 -4.91 6.46 -4.48
CA LYS A 93 -5.87 6.87 -3.45
C LYS A 93 -5.78 8.36 -3.12
N MET A 94 -4.63 8.98 -3.37
CA MET A 94 -4.44 10.43 -3.27
C MET A 94 -5.39 11.25 -4.16
N GLN A 95 -5.91 10.65 -5.23
CA GLN A 95 -6.86 11.28 -6.15
C GLN A 95 -8.20 10.54 -6.19
N GLU A 96 -8.24 9.26 -5.83
CA GLU A 96 -9.46 8.46 -5.71
C GLU A 96 -10.38 8.99 -4.62
N LEU A 97 -9.80 9.43 -3.50
CA LEU A 97 -10.55 9.96 -2.35
C LEU A 97 -10.26 11.46 -2.16
N SER A 98 -11.30 12.21 -1.82
CA SER A 98 -11.16 13.59 -1.39
C SER A 98 -10.45 13.66 -0.03
N ARG A 99 -9.90 14.84 0.28
CA ARG A 99 -9.24 15.06 1.57
C ARG A 99 -10.27 15.16 2.69
N PHE A 100 -9.81 14.91 3.93
CA PHE A 100 -10.62 15.21 5.10
C PHE A 100 -11.03 16.71 5.13
N PRO A 101 -12.25 17.01 5.62
CA PRO A 101 -13.18 16.12 6.34
C PRO A 101 -14.11 15.27 5.46
N GLU A 102 -14.25 15.52 4.16
CA GLU A 102 -15.21 14.81 3.30
C GLU A 102 -14.89 13.32 3.18
N ASN A 103 -13.64 12.99 2.88
CA ASN A 103 -13.15 11.62 2.71
C ASN A 103 -14.08 10.74 1.87
N ASP A 104 -14.50 11.23 0.71
CA ASP A 104 -15.41 10.56 -0.21
C ASP A 104 -14.76 10.31 -1.57
N TYR A 105 -15.34 9.44 -2.38
CA TYR A 105 -14.86 9.20 -3.73
C TYR A 105 -15.00 10.45 -4.60
N THR A 106 -13.94 10.75 -5.34
CA THR A 106 -13.98 11.73 -6.43
C THR A 106 -14.63 11.14 -7.67
N ASP A 107 -14.95 11.97 -8.67
CA ASP A 107 -15.45 11.49 -9.96
C ASP A 107 -14.44 10.55 -10.63
N ASP A 108 -13.15 10.91 -10.65
CA ASP A 108 -12.09 10.05 -11.18
C ASP A 108 -11.93 8.78 -10.35
N GLY A 109 -12.11 8.85 -9.03
CA GLY A 109 -12.12 7.69 -8.15
C GLY A 109 -13.22 6.69 -8.50
N GLN A 110 -14.42 7.18 -8.80
CA GLN A 110 -15.56 6.35 -9.22
C GLN A 110 -15.39 5.76 -10.62
N LEU A 111 -14.81 6.55 -11.56
CA LEU A 111 -14.70 6.15 -12.96
C LEU A 111 -13.48 5.27 -13.23
N LEU A 112 -12.34 5.54 -12.60
CA LEU A 112 -11.06 4.92 -12.91
C LEU A 112 -10.53 4.01 -11.79
N GLY A 113 -10.76 4.40 -10.53
CA GLY A 113 -10.20 3.71 -9.36
C GLY A 113 -8.70 3.93 -9.16
N HIS A 114 -8.23 3.69 -7.92
CA HIS A 114 -6.84 4.02 -7.52
C HIS A 114 -5.76 3.26 -8.29
N ILE A 115 -6.03 2.04 -8.76
CA ILE A 115 -5.04 1.24 -9.51
C ILE A 115 -4.69 1.94 -10.82
N MET A 116 -5.70 2.37 -11.57
CA MET A 116 -5.50 3.07 -12.83
C MET A 116 -4.87 4.45 -12.61
N ILE A 117 -5.44 5.23 -11.71
CA ILE A 117 -4.92 6.55 -11.33
C ILE A 117 -3.45 6.46 -10.89
N GLY A 118 -3.12 5.52 -10.00
CA GLY A 118 -1.75 5.32 -9.53
C GLY A 118 -0.79 4.93 -10.66
N THR A 119 -1.23 4.07 -11.57
CA THR A 119 -0.43 3.67 -12.74
C THR A 119 -0.16 4.85 -13.66
N GLU A 120 -1.12 5.75 -13.87
CA GLU A 120 -0.95 6.97 -14.66
C GLU A 120 0.01 7.94 -13.98
N MET A 121 -0.16 8.21 -12.68
CA MET A 121 0.73 9.07 -11.89
C MET A 121 2.20 8.62 -12.03
N ILE A 122 2.46 7.33 -11.84
CA ILE A 122 3.81 6.77 -11.95
C ILE A 122 4.34 6.83 -13.38
N SER A 123 3.49 6.54 -14.37
CA SER A 123 3.86 6.60 -15.79
C SER A 123 4.25 8.02 -16.21
N GLU A 124 3.52 9.03 -15.75
CA GLU A 124 3.84 10.44 -16.02
C GLU A 124 5.19 10.81 -15.39
N ARG A 125 5.44 10.46 -14.15
CA ARG A 125 6.71 10.77 -13.47
C ARG A 125 7.90 10.02 -14.08
N ILE A 126 7.73 8.76 -14.49
CA ILE A 126 8.77 7.98 -15.19
C ILE A 126 9.20 8.68 -16.47
N ARG A 127 8.26 9.24 -17.26
CA ARG A 127 8.59 9.97 -18.50
C ARG A 127 9.43 11.23 -18.26
N GLN A 128 9.43 11.76 -17.05
CA GLN A 128 10.24 12.92 -16.65
C GLN A 128 11.65 12.54 -16.18
N ILE A 129 11.93 11.26 -15.99
CA ILE A 129 13.25 10.77 -15.58
C ILE A 129 14.01 10.32 -16.84
N PRO A 130 15.09 11.02 -17.23
CA PRO A 130 15.87 10.64 -18.39
C PRO A 130 16.40 9.21 -18.29
N ASP A 131 16.36 8.50 -19.42
CA ASP A 131 16.90 7.14 -19.57
C ASP A 131 16.31 6.09 -18.60
N PHE A 132 15.11 6.34 -18.05
CA PHE A 132 14.46 5.34 -17.21
C PHE A 132 14.26 4.04 -18.02
N PRO A 133 14.79 2.88 -17.56
CA PRO A 133 14.74 1.66 -18.33
C PRO A 133 13.31 1.21 -18.64
N PRO A 134 12.92 1.04 -19.91
CA PRO A 134 11.53 0.73 -20.27
C PRO A 134 11.02 -0.58 -19.67
N ARG A 135 11.90 -1.58 -19.53
CA ARG A 135 11.55 -2.87 -18.91
C ARG A 135 11.25 -2.68 -17.42
N LEU A 136 12.08 -1.96 -16.68
CA LEU A 136 11.88 -1.65 -15.26
C LEU A 136 10.57 -0.86 -15.05
N ALA A 137 10.27 0.09 -15.96
CA ALA A 137 9.00 0.82 -15.93
C ALA A 137 7.79 -0.11 -16.07
N SER A 138 7.86 -1.09 -16.98
CA SER A 138 6.78 -2.07 -17.17
C SER A 138 6.63 -3.01 -15.98
N GLU A 139 7.74 -3.46 -15.39
CA GLU A 139 7.78 -4.32 -14.20
C GLU A 139 7.16 -3.60 -12.98
N LEU A 140 7.53 -2.36 -12.74
CA LEU A 140 6.96 -1.56 -11.64
C LEU A 140 5.45 -1.35 -11.84
N LYS A 141 5.04 -0.95 -13.04
CA LYS A 141 3.60 -0.78 -13.36
C LYS A 141 2.83 -2.09 -13.21
N HIS A 142 3.44 -3.22 -13.63
CA HIS A 142 2.81 -4.52 -13.44
C HIS A 142 2.56 -4.83 -11.96
N CYS A 143 3.52 -4.55 -11.08
CA CYS A 143 3.32 -4.73 -9.64
C CYS A 143 2.15 -3.91 -9.10
N ILE A 144 1.99 -2.66 -9.57
CA ILE A 144 0.86 -1.79 -9.19
C ILE A 144 -0.46 -2.35 -9.75
N LEU A 145 -0.50 -2.73 -11.03
CA LEU A 145 -1.70 -3.28 -11.67
C LEU A 145 -2.16 -4.61 -11.06
N ALA A 146 -1.25 -5.40 -10.51
CA ALA A 146 -1.51 -6.74 -10.01
C ALA A 146 -1.61 -6.85 -8.47
N HIS A 147 -1.52 -5.72 -7.73
CA HIS A 147 -1.34 -5.80 -6.28
C HIS A 147 -2.55 -6.37 -5.52
N HIS A 148 -3.77 -6.29 -6.05
CA HIS A 148 -4.92 -6.99 -5.45
C HIS A 148 -4.88 -8.52 -5.66
N GLY A 149 -3.97 -9.03 -6.49
CA GLY A 149 -3.72 -10.45 -6.69
C GLY A 149 -4.70 -11.16 -7.62
N GLU A 150 -5.99 -11.01 -7.42
CA GLU A 150 -7.04 -11.69 -8.18
C GLU A 150 -7.90 -10.70 -8.97
N LEU A 151 -8.39 -11.16 -10.15
CA LEU A 151 -9.28 -10.34 -11.00
C LEU A 151 -10.59 -9.99 -10.28
N GLU A 152 -11.08 -10.91 -9.46
CA GLU A 152 -12.31 -10.75 -8.66
C GLU A 152 -12.19 -9.64 -7.61
N TYR A 153 -10.96 -9.32 -7.21
CA TYR A 153 -10.67 -8.21 -6.30
C TYR A 153 -10.39 -6.88 -7.01
N GLY A 154 -10.66 -6.81 -8.33
CA GLY A 154 -10.49 -5.62 -9.14
C GLY A 154 -9.08 -5.42 -9.71
N SER A 155 -8.19 -6.41 -9.59
CA SER A 155 -6.86 -6.34 -10.22
C SER A 155 -6.99 -6.51 -11.73
N PRO A 156 -6.50 -5.55 -12.57
CA PRO A 156 -6.55 -5.69 -14.03
C PRO A 156 -5.71 -6.86 -14.56
N LYS A 157 -4.72 -7.30 -13.79
CA LYS A 157 -3.82 -8.42 -14.09
C LYS A 157 -3.55 -9.26 -12.86
N LYS A 158 -3.40 -10.56 -13.05
CA LYS A 158 -2.82 -11.45 -12.04
C LYS A 158 -1.31 -11.22 -11.93
N PRO A 159 -0.71 -11.42 -10.75
CA PRO A 159 0.74 -11.33 -10.57
C PRO A 159 1.50 -12.29 -11.51
N ALA A 160 2.41 -11.73 -12.31
CA ALA A 160 3.29 -12.47 -13.22
C ALA A 160 4.78 -12.33 -12.87
N LEU A 161 5.09 -11.53 -11.84
CA LEU A 161 6.42 -11.38 -11.23
C LEU A 161 6.37 -11.85 -9.78
N ALA A 162 7.49 -12.35 -9.30
CA ALA A 162 7.61 -12.76 -7.89
C ALA A 162 7.34 -11.59 -6.94
N GLU A 163 7.80 -10.39 -7.30
CA GLU A 163 7.58 -9.15 -6.54
C GLU A 163 6.10 -8.76 -6.52
N ALA A 164 5.39 -8.89 -7.64
CA ALA A 164 3.96 -8.60 -7.70
C ALA A 164 3.16 -9.58 -6.83
N LEU A 165 3.54 -10.86 -6.81
CA LEU A 165 2.92 -11.87 -5.95
C LEU A 165 3.20 -11.58 -4.47
N ALA A 166 4.45 -11.29 -4.12
CA ALA A 166 4.84 -10.95 -2.75
C ALA A 166 4.10 -9.70 -2.23
N LEU A 167 3.98 -8.68 -3.08
CA LEU A 167 3.24 -7.45 -2.77
C LEU A 167 1.76 -7.76 -2.51
N SER A 168 1.10 -8.55 -3.35
CA SER A 168 -0.31 -8.89 -3.17
C SER A 168 -0.59 -9.63 -1.86
N PHE A 169 0.32 -10.50 -1.43
CA PHE A 169 0.22 -11.14 -0.12
C PHE A 169 0.47 -10.19 1.03
N ALA A 170 1.44 -9.28 0.92
CA ALA A 170 1.72 -8.29 1.95
C ALA A 170 0.52 -7.35 2.17
N ASP A 171 -0.06 -6.84 1.09
CA ASP A 171 -1.26 -6.00 1.11
C ASP A 171 -2.46 -6.73 1.74
N ASN A 172 -2.75 -7.97 1.28
CA ASN A 172 -3.84 -8.79 1.82
C ASN A 172 -3.64 -9.12 3.31
N VAL A 173 -2.42 -9.42 3.73
CA VAL A 173 -2.09 -9.68 5.14
C VAL A 173 -2.36 -8.44 5.98
N ASP A 174 -1.87 -7.27 5.56
CA ASP A 174 -2.08 -6.03 6.31
C ASP A 174 -3.56 -5.69 6.44
N ALA A 175 -4.32 -5.73 5.35
CA ALA A 175 -5.76 -5.46 5.34
C ALA A 175 -6.55 -6.41 6.27
N LYS A 176 -6.23 -7.71 6.25
CA LYS A 176 -6.89 -8.69 7.12
C LYS A 176 -6.50 -8.56 8.59
N MET A 177 -5.24 -8.27 8.87
CA MET A 177 -4.77 -8.07 10.24
C MET A 177 -5.35 -6.78 10.84
N GLU A 178 -5.53 -5.74 10.03
CA GLU A 178 -6.22 -4.52 10.45
C GLU A 178 -7.70 -4.79 10.75
N THR A 179 -8.40 -5.59 9.92
CA THR A 179 -9.77 -6.04 10.22
C THR A 179 -9.85 -6.74 11.57
N ILE A 180 -8.90 -7.62 11.86
CA ILE A 180 -8.85 -8.34 13.15
C ILE A 180 -8.60 -7.36 14.29
N ARG A 181 -7.71 -6.38 14.11
CA ARG A 181 -7.45 -5.33 15.10
C ARG A 181 -8.71 -4.52 15.41
N GLU A 182 -9.45 -4.12 14.39
CA GLU A 182 -10.73 -3.40 14.54
C GLU A 182 -11.77 -4.22 15.31
N ILE A 183 -11.95 -5.52 14.96
CA ILE A 183 -12.85 -6.43 15.67
C ILE A 183 -12.53 -6.46 17.17
N PHE A 184 -11.25 -6.43 17.52
CA PHE A 184 -10.82 -6.55 18.92
C PHE A 184 -10.67 -5.22 19.66
N THR A 185 -10.89 -4.07 19.02
CA THR A 185 -10.67 -2.76 19.64
C THR A 185 -11.46 -2.57 20.93
N ASN A 186 -12.70 -3.04 20.98
CA ASN A 186 -13.58 -2.91 22.16
C ASN A 186 -13.79 -4.24 22.92
N VAL A 187 -12.99 -5.25 22.62
CA VAL A 187 -13.07 -6.57 23.25
C VAL A 187 -12.02 -6.67 24.36
N PRO A 188 -12.40 -7.03 25.61
CA PRO A 188 -11.45 -7.21 26.71
C PRO A 188 -10.31 -8.14 26.30
N GLU A 189 -9.09 -7.81 26.73
CA GLU A 189 -7.88 -8.57 26.33
C GLU A 189 -7.90 -10.05 26.72
N ASN A 190 -8.58 -10.39 27.81
CA ASN A 190 -8.72 -11.74 28.33
C ASN A 190 -9.94 -12.50 27.79
N SER A 191 -10.76 -11.85 26.95
CA SER A 191 -11.94 -12.48 26.34
C SER A 191 -11.52 -13.47 25.26
N VAL A 192 -12.04 -14.68 25.34
CA VAL A 192 -11.92 -15.74 24.33
C VAL A 192 -13.27 -16.05 23.67
N GLU A 193 -14.22 -15.14 23.77
CA GLU A 193 -15.53 -15.31 23.16
C GLU A 193 -15.48 -15.05 21.66
N TRP A 194 -16.36 -15.74 20.94
CA TRP A 194 -16.55 -15.55 19.51
C TRP A 194 -17.17 -14.18 19.21
N GLN A 195 -16.58 -13.44 18.27
CA GLN A 195 -17.01 -12.09 17.89
C GLN A 195 -18.01 -12.06 16.73
N GLY A 196 -18.45 -13.25 16.30
CA GLY A 196 -19.38 -13.38 15.18
C GLY A 196 -18.70 -13.54 13.82
N PHE A 197 -19.51 -13.73 12.79
CA PHE A 197 -19.06 -13.92 11.41
C PHE A 197 -18.64 -12.58 10.79
N ASN A 198 -17.42 -12.52 10.31
CA ASN A 198 -16.89 -11.38 9.55
C ASN A 198 -16.83 -11.72 8.06
N ARG A 199 -17.51 -10.93 7.22
CA ARG A 199 -17.61 -11.19 5.76
C ARG A 199 -16.26 -11.03 5.05
N LEU A 200 -15.41 -10.10 5.49
CA LEU A 200 -14.10 -9.85 4.85
C LEU A 200 -13.10 -10.98 5.14
N LEU A 201 -13.27 -11.64 6.27
CA LEU A 201 -12.43 -12.78 6.67
C LEU A 201 -13.06 -14.13 6.32
N ASP A 202 -14.33 -14.12 5.91
CA ASP A 202 -15.16 -15.31 5.64
C ASP A 202 -15.10 -16.34 6.79
N SER A 203 -15.11 -15.85 8.03
CA SER A 203 -14.94 -16.68 9.22
C SER A 203 -15.49 -16.01 10.49
N ASN A 204 -15.76 -16.85 11.49
CA ASN A 204 -15.92 -16.39 12.86
C ASN A 204 -14.54 -16.18 13.49
N ILE A 205 -14.38 -15.11 14.26
CA ILE A 205 -13.10 -14.72 14.85
C ILE A 205 -13.21 -14.69 16.38
N ARG A 206 -12.17 -15.16 17.03
CA ARG A 206 -11.94 -14.98 18.46
C ARG A 206 -10.46 -14.84 18.78
N ARG A 207 -10.14 -14.36 19.96
CA ARG A 207 -8.76 -14.33 20.46
C ARG A 207 -8.27 -15.75 20.82
N SER A 208 -6.97 -15.95 20.72
CA SER A 208 -6.31 -17.11 21.30
C SER A 208 -6.42 -17.08 22.85
N SER A 209 -6.58 -18.23 23.47
CA SER A 209 -6.60 -18.37 24.93
C SER A 209 -5.19 -18.33 25.56
N LEU A 210 -4.16 -18.41 24.75
CA LEU A 210 -2.77 -18.31 25.18
C LEU A 210 -2.19 -16.94 24.79
N LYS A 211 -1.63 -16.27 25.77
CA LYS A 211 -0.77 -15.10 25.60
C LYS A 211 0.66 -15.47 25.97
#